data_8c6f5f3e69149ce3711100759562680d
#
_entry.id   8c6f5f3e69149ce3711100759562680d
#
_cell.length_a   1.000
_cell.length_b   1.000
_cell.length_c   1.000
_cell.angle_alpha   90.00
_cell.angle_beta   90.00
_cell.angle_gamma   90.00
#
_symmetry.space_group_name_H-M   'P 1'
#
loop_
_entity.id
_entity.type
_entity.pdbx_description
1 polymer ?
#
loop_
_entity_poly.entity_id
_entity_poly.type
_entity_poly.pdbx_seq_one_letter_code
_entity_poly.pdbx_strand_id
1 'polypeptide(L)'
;RRRESGFGMSEQHNNDGQHPPRRPAAKGMARGGRFDGRTSEQRRTSRTKPTGGGQKRGGGGTTERNRKGHERNRRSLSQRSFSASAPSQRSRTADPARLVAFEVLRAVAESDAYANLVLPKTIRAHRLDHRDAGLATELTYGTLRNQGTYDAVLARCADRPLHKIGTTTLIILRMGAHQLLKMRVPAHAALNQSVSLARERIGSGPSGFINAVLRRVSERTADEWFELIEAGSKDETERMGFATSHPAWIVRAMRQALAAHGRDPQEIRALLEANNVSPVVNLVALPGVGDLREAEENGAVPGELVEGSALYSAGDLARLESVREGTVR
;
A
#
# COMPACT_ATOMS: atom_id res chain seq x y z
N ARG A 1 26.38 29.12 64.69
CA ARG A 1 27.82 29.27 64.34
C ARG A 1 27.97 29.17 62.83
N ARG A 2 28.28 30.32 62.32
CA ARG A 2 28.72 30.63 60.94
C ARG A 2 29.90 29.80 60.51
N ARG A 3 29.99 29.48 59.23
CA ARG A 3 31.06 29.89 58.35
C ARG A 3 30.66 29.70 56.88
N GLU A 4 30.68 30.78 56.24
CA GLU A 4 30.89 31.21 54.90
C GLU A 4 32.29 30.82 54.41
N SER A 5 32.35 30.62 53.11
CA SER A 5 33.42 30.97 52.16
C SER A 5 33.41 29.94 51.05
N GLY A 6 33.48 30.21 49.78
CA GLY A 6 33.81 31.41 49.05
C GLY A 6 33.93 31.05 47.58
N PHE A 7 33.53 31.94 46.77
CA PHE A 7 33.87 32.28 45.38
C PHE A 7 34.97 31.47 44.68
N GLY A 8 34.71 31.14 43.43
CA GLY A 8 35.68 30.77 42.41
C GLY A 8 35.08 30.76 41.02
N MET A 9 34.97 31.97 40.41
CA MET A 9 34.77 32.18 38.96
C MET A 9 36.06 31.86 38.20
N SER A 10 35.94 31.24 37.05
CA SER A 10 36.72 31.46 35.83
C SER A 10 36.06 30.59 34.75
N GLU A 11 35.35 31.13 33.82
CA GLU A 11 35.75 31.77 32.57
C GLU A 11 36.43 30.86 31.57
N GLN A 12 35.72 30.79 30.45
CA GLN A 12 36.22 30.80 29.07
C GLN A 12 36.34 29.54 28.27
N HIS A 13 35.46 29.54 27.26
CA HIS A 13 35.72 29.27 25.83
C HIS A 13 35.96 27.84 25.38
N ASN A 14 35.13 27.26 24.56
CA ASN A 14 35.14 27.47 23.12
C ASN A 14 33.90 26.87 22.46
N ASN A 15 33.25 27.71 21.71
CA ASN A 15 32.22 27.42 20.76
C ASN A 15 32.93 27.06 19.43
N ASP A 16 33.06 25.78 19.12
CA ASP A 16 33.44 25.37 17.76
C ASP A 16 32.29 24.57 17.17
N GLY A 17 31.50 25.29 16.40
CA GLY A 17 30.50 24.74 15.52
C GLY A 17 31.12 23.88 14.44
N GLN A 18 30.90 22.59 14.52
CA GLN A 18 31.11 21.69 13.39
C GLN A 18 29.75 21.30 12.81
N HIS A 19 29.36 22.02 11.73
CA HIS A 19 28.32 21.59 10.83
C HIS A 19 28.77 20.37 10.05
N PRO A 20 27.91 19.35 9.83
CA PRO A 20 28.24 18.25 8.96
C PRO A 20 28.32 18.71 7.50
N PRO A 21 29.17 18.07 6.67
CA PRO A 21 29.44 18.53 5.31
C PRO A 21 28.23 18.36 4.40
N ARG A 22 27.90 19.43 3.69
CA ARG A 22 26.92 19.43 2.59
C ARG A 22 27.45 18.59 1.44
N ARG A 23 26.64 17.67 0.94
CA ARG A 23 26.89 16.92 -0.30
C ARG A 23 26.94 17.88 -1.49
N PRO A 24 27.88 17.71 -2.45
CA PRO A 24 27.96 18.54 -3.64
C PRO A 24 26.83 18.25 -4.62
N ALA A 25 26.24 19.32 -5.16
CA ALA A 25 25.27 19.27 -6.24
C ALA A 25 25.91 18.74 -7.53
N ALA A 26 25.30 17.75 -8.15
CA ALA A 26 25.65 17.27 -9.45
C ALA A 26 25.32 18.32 -10.52
N LYS A 27 26.33 18.79 -11.22
CA LYS A 27 26.24 19.67 -12.39
C LYS A 27 25.60 18.93 -13.55
N GLY A 28 24.54 19.51 -14.09
CA GLY A 28 23.93 19.11 -15.33
C GLY A 28 24.87 19.25 -16.51
N MET A 29 24.89 18.25 -17.37
CA MET A 29 25.40 18.36 -18.75
C MET A 29 24.21 18.26 -19.71
N ALA A 30 23.82 19.42 -20.20
CA ALA A 30 22.99 19.53 -21.40
C ALA A 30 23.82 19.10 -22.62
N ARG A 31 23.33 18.13 -23.38
CA ARG A 31 23.70 17.96 -24.77
C ARG A 31 22.45 17.94 -25.63
N GLY A 32 22.28 19.04 -26.33
CA GLY A 32 21.35 19.18 -27.45
C GLY A 32 21.73 18.27 -28.60
N GLY A 33 20.75 17.53 -29.09
CA GLY A 33 20.78 16.84 -30.36
C GLY A 33 19.58 17.31 -31.16
N ARG A 34 19.81 18.24 -32.08
CA ARG A 34 18.90 18.55 -33.19
C ARG A 34 18.74 17.31 -34.03
N PHE A 35 17.53 16.94 -34.36
CA PHE A 35 17.24 16.07 -35.47
C PHE A 35 16.27 16.80 -36.41
N ASP A 36 16.80 17.08 -37.59
CA ASP A 36 16.12 17.72 -38.71
C ASP A 36 15.03 16.82 -39.27
N GLY A 37 13.92 17.47 -39.61
CA GLY A 37 12.87 16.87 -40.37
C GLY A 37 13.26 16.61 -41.82
N ARG A 38 12.85 15.47 -42.36
CA ARG A 38 12.64 15.28 -43.79
C ARG A 38 11.40 14.48 -44.02
N THR A 39 10.47 15.19 -44.57
CA THR A 39 9.32 14.71 -45.34
C THR A 39 9.79 13.86 -46.53
N SER A 40 9.14 12.75 -46.78
CA SER A 40 9.06 12.18 -48.13
C SER A 40 7.66 11.60 -48.36
N GLU A 41 7.04 12.24 -49.27
CA GLU A 41 5.78 11.98 -49.94
C GLU A 41 5.82 10.75 -50.86
N GLN A 42 4.66 10.14 -50.99
CA GLN A 42 4.15 9.45 -52.17
C GLN A 42 4.83 8.17 -52.68
N ARG A 43 4.06 7.07 -52.63
CA ARG A 43 3.63 6.42 -53.89
C ARG A 43 2.41 5.50 -53.66
N ARG A 44 1.31 5.91 -54.30
CA ARG A 44 0.18 5.04 -54.68
C ARG A 44 0.64 4.07 -55.75
N THR A 45 0.30 2.81 -55.64
CA THR A 45 -0.02 1.99 -56.83
C THR A 45 -1.15 1.03 -56.50
N SER A 46 -2.21 1.22 -57.22
CA SER A 46 -3.38 0.35 -57.39
C SER A 46 -3.00 -0.95 -58.13
N ARG A 47 -3.58 -2.08 -57.68
CA ARG A 47 -3.84 -3.16 -58.65
C ARG A 47 -4.93 -4.11 -58.13
N THR A 48 -6.07 -3.94 -58.76
CA THR A 48 -7.10 -4.87 -59.32
C THR A 48 -7.18 -6.32 -58.78
N LYS A 49 -8.39 -6.67 -58.40
CA LYS A 49 -8.95 -8.03 -58.32
C LYS A 49 -8.91 -8.74 -59.68
N PRO A 50 -8.94 -10.07 -59.66
CA PRO A 50 -9.93 -10.77 -60.47
C PRO A 50 -10.80 -11.70 -59.65
N THR A 51 -12.05 -11.68 -60.04
CA THR A 51 -13.15 -12.62 -59.80
C THR A 51 -12.86 -13.95 -60.53
N GLY A 52 -13.18 -15.05 -59.87
CA GLY A 52 -13.22 -16.38 -60.49
C GLY A 52 -13.85 -17.38 -59.58
N GLY A 53 -15.10 -17.78 -59.91
CA GLY A 53 -15.84 -18.82 -59.25
C GLY A 53 -15.41 -20.19 -59.66
N GLY A 54 -15.64 -21.20 -58.85
CA GLY A 54 -15.36 -22.62 -59.12
C GLY A 54 -15.90 -23.53 -58.03
N GLN A 55 -16.86 -24.31 -58.43
CA GLN A 55 -17.69 -25.25 -57.72
C GLN A 55 -16.95 -26.38 -56.99
N LYS A 56 -17.57 -26.80 -55.91
CA LYS A 56 -17.76 -28.13 -55.29
C LYS A 56 -16.92 -29.30 -55.80
N ARG A 57 -16.39 -30.07 -54.82
CA ARG A 57 -16.53 -31.51 -54.52
C ARG A 57 -15.57 -31.79 -53.37
N GLY A 58 -15.96 -32.34 -52.23
CA GLY A 58 -16.32 -33.65 -51.92
C GLY A 58 -15.16 -34.45 -51.39
N GLY A 59 -15.16 -34.81 -50.11
CA GLY A 59 -14.62 -36.05 -49.65
C GLY A 59 -13.18 -36.08 -49.10
N GLY A 60 -13.01 -36.65 -47.97
CA GLY A 60 -11.75 -37.21 -47.52
C GLY A 60 -11.11 -36.55 -46.29
N GLY A 61 -11.62 -36.83 -45.11
CA GLY A 61 -10.89 -36.57 -43.87
C GLY A 61 -9.69 -37.50 -43.74
N THR A 62 -8.50 -36.95 -43.94
CA THR A 62 -7.27 -37.65 -43.57
C THR A 62 -7.02 -37.49 -42.09
N THR A 63 -7.16 -38.56 -41.33
CA THR A 63 -6.78 -38.67 -39.92
C THR A 63 -5.24 -38.74 -39.84
N GLU A 64 -4.61 -37.68 -39.41
CA GLU A 64 -3.18 -37.75 -39.07
C GLU A 64 -3.03 -38.42 -37.71
N ARG A 65 -2.37 -39.56 -37.68
CA ARG A 65 -1.97 -40.27 -36.45
C ARG A 65 -0.58 -39.80 -36.02
N ASN A 66 -0.42 -39.53 -34.71
CA ASN A 66 0.91 -39.27 -34.19
C ASN A 66 1.75 -40.55 -34.12
N ARG A 67 3.09 -40.45 -33.96
CA ARG A 67 4.04 -41.59 -33.89
C ARG A 67 3.75 -42.62 -32.80
N LYS A 68 2.73 -42.44 -31.94
CA LYS A 68 2.30 -43.35 -30.88
C LYS A 68 0.87 -43.88 -31.09
N GLY A 69 0.26 -43.71 -32.28
CA GLY A 69 -1.00 -44.35 -32.65
C GLY A 69 -2.28 -43.75 -32.07
N HIS A 70 -2.23 -42.64 -31.36
CA HIS A 70 -3.42 -42.00 -30.81
C HIS A 70 -4.04 -40.97 -31.78
N GLU A 71 -5.34 -41.09 -32.02
CA GLU A 71 -6.11 -40.14 -32.82
C GLU A 71 -6.18 -38.78 -32.12
N ARG A 72 -5.75 -37.71 -32.80
CA ARG A 72 -6.00 -36.34 -32.36
C ARG A 72 -7.40 -35.92 -32.80
N ASN A 73 -8.29 -35.78 -31.84
CA ASN A 73 -9.62 -35.26 -32.09
C ASN A 73 -9.55 -33.75 -32.39
N ARG A 74 -9.47 -33.36 -33.68
CA ARG A 74 -9.45 -31.96 -34.15
C ARG A 74 -10.82 -31.27 -34.14
N ARG A 75 -11.88 -31.90 -33.60
CA ARG A 75 -13.25 -31.34 -33.60
C ARG A 75 -13.61 -30.48 -32.39
N SER A 76 -12.67 -29.95 -31.62
CA SER A 76 -13.01 -29.23 -30.40
C SER A 76 -12.49 -27.80 -30.29
N LEU A 77 -12.01 -27.18 -31.37
CA LEU A 77 -11.45 -25.79 -31.24
C LEU A 77 -12.35 -24.65 -31.74
N SER A 78 -13.52 -24.98 -32.36
CA SER A 78 -14.38 -23.92 -32.94
C SER A 78 -15.72 -23.69 -32.26
N GLN A 79 -16.06 -24.43 -31.18
CA GLN A 79 -17.32 -24.19 -30.44
C GLN A 79 -17.16 -24.44 -28.94
N ARG A 80 -16.25 -23.72 -28.30
CA ARG A 80 -16.45 -23.40 -26.89
C ARG A 80 -17.17 -22.07 -26.85
N SER A 81 -18.49 -22.11 -26.97
CA SER A 81 -19.33 -21.00 -26.54
C SER A 81 -19.14 -20.89 -25.03
N PHE A 82 -18.26 -20.01 -24.59
CA PHE A 82 -18.21 -19.62 -23.21
C PHE A 82 -19.53 -18.97 -22.88
N SER A 83 -20.31 -19.57 -21.98
CA SER A 83 -21.56 -18.96 -21.53
C SER A 83 -21.25 -17.54 -21.04
N ALA A 84 -22.07 -16.57 -21.40
CA ALA A 84 -21.94 -15.18 -20.98
C ALA A 84 -22.00 -14.96 -19.45
N SER A 85 -22.14 -16.03 -18.69
CA SER A 85 -22.15 -16.09 -17.24
C SER A 85 -20.89 -16.70 -16.62
N ALA A 86 -19.82 -16.93 -17.40
CA ALA A 86 -18.56 -17.43 -16.83
C ALA A 86 -17.98 -16.36 -15.88
N PRO A 87 -17.70 -16.71 -14.60
CA PRO A 87 -17.21 -15.76 -13.59
C PRO A 87 -15.89 -15.11 -13.98
N SER A 88 -15.16 -15.64 -14.96
CA SER A 88 -13.86 -15.15 -15.41
C SER A 88 -13.88 -13.84 -16.19
N GLN A 89 -15.05 -13.36 -16.65
CA GLN A 89 -15.12 -12.09 -17.38
C GLN A 89 -15.46 -10.86 -16.50
N ARG A 90 -15.96 -11.06 -15.27
CA ARG A 90 -16.35 -9.97 -14.37
C ARG A 90 -15.20 -9.32 -13.59
N SER A 91 -13.98 -9.81 -13.63
CA SER A 91 -12.87 -9.27 -12.84
C SER A 91 -11.59 -9.00 -13.63
N ARG A 92 -11.71 -8.41 -14.81
CA ARG A 92 -10.53 -7.94 -15.55
C ARG A 92 -10.07 -6.56 -15.11
N THR A 93 -10.92 -5.81 -14.43
CA THR A 93 -10.61 -4.49 -13.87
C THR A 93 -10.34 -4.62 -12.38
N ALA A 94 -9.27 -3.99 -11.92
CA ALA A 94 -9.00 -3.89 -10.50
C ALA A 94 -10.12 -3.07 -9.83
N ASP A 95 -10.43 -3.42 -8.61
CA ASP A 95 -11.36 -2.70 -7.77
C ASP A 95 -10.86 -1.25 -7.55
N PRO A 96 -11.70 -0.21 -7.72
CA PRO A 96 -11.27 1.17 -7.66
C PRO A 96 -10.62 1.56 -6.33
N ALA A 97 -11.12 1.06 -5.20
CA ALA A 97 -10.55 1.34 -3.89
C ALA A 97 -9.13 0.75 -3.74
N ARG A 98 -8.93 -0.48 -4.23
CA ARG A 98 -7.61 -1.14 -4.24
C ARG A 98 -6.64 -0.44 -5.17
N LEU A 99 -7.14 0.09 -6.27
CA LEU A 99 -6.37 0.87 -7.21
C LEU A 99 -5.84 2.14 -6.56
N VAL A 100 -6.72 2.92 -5.91
CA VAL A 100 -6.36 4.13 -5.16
C VAL A 100 -5.32 3.81 -4.08
N ALA A 101 -5.55 2.78 -3.27
CA ALA A 101 -4.59 2.38 -2.24
C ALA A 101 -3.22 2.02 -2.84
N PHE A 102 -3.18 1.29 -3.95
CA PHE A 102 -1.94 0.96 -4.65
C PHE A 102 -1.22 2.22 -5.16
N GLU A 103 -1.91 3.16 -5.76
CA GLU A 103 -1.32 4.42 -6.26
C GLU A 103 -0.71 5.24 -5.14
N VAL A 104 -1.39 5.35 -3.99
CA VAL A 104 -0.86 6.04 -2.82
C VAL A 104 0.36 5.33 -2.24
N LEU A 105 0.28 4.01 -2.03
CA LEU A 105 1.41 3.22 -1.52
C LEU A 105 2.62 3.28 -2.44
N ARG A 106 2.40 3.35 -3.74
CA ARG A 106 3.47 3.53 -4.72
C ARG A 106 4.10 4.91 -4.62
N ALA A 107 3.30 5.97 -4.48
CA ALA A 107 3.82 7.32 -4.29
C ALA A 107 4.67 7.43 -3.00
N VAL A 108 4.22 6.79 -1.91
CA VAL A 108 5.00 6.72 -0.67
C VAL A 108 6.33 5.98 -0.88
N ALA A 109 6.31 4.84 -1.58
CA ALA A 109 7.50 4.00 -1.74
C ALA A 109 8.52 4.54 -2.79
N GLU A 110 8.06 5.24 -3.84
CA GLU A 110 8.90 5.68 -4.95
C GLU A 110 9.28 7.17 -4.87
N SER A 111 8.49 7.98 -4.15
CA SER A 111 8.65 9.44 -4.12
C SER A 111 8.70 10.03 -2.71
N ASP A 112 8.83 9.19 -1.67
CA ASP A 112 8.81 9.59 -0.26
C ASP A 112 7.60 10.49 0.10
N ALA A 113 6.47 10.26 -0.57
CA ALA A 113 5.27 11.05 -0.39
C ALA A 113 4.58 10.71 0.96
N TYR A 114 3.92 11.70 1.55
CA TYR A 114 3.13 11.50 2.75
C TYR A 114 1.73 10.97 2.39
N ALA A 115 1.40 9.76 2.87
CA ALA A 115 0.13 9.09 2.57
C ALA A 115 -1.10 9.94 2.93
N ASN A 116 -1.07 10.66 4.05
CA ASN A 116 -2.15 11.54 4.51
C ASN A 116 -2.39 12.75 3.59
N LEU A 117 -1.39 13.16 2.82
CA LEU A 117 -1.52 14.25 1.84
C LEU A 117 -1.97 13.74 0.46
N VAL A 118 -1.53 12.53 0.09
CA VAL A 118 -1.82 11.94 -1.23
C VAL A 118 -3.19 11.28 -1.25
N LEU A 119 -3.54 10.49 -0.24
CA LEU A 119 -4.75 9.67 -0.21
C LEU A 119 -6.05 10.48 -0.42
N PRO A 120 -6.31 11.59 0.28
CA PRO A 120 -7.56 12.35 0.07
C PRO A 120 -7.67 12.93 -1.33
N LYS A 121 -6.55 13.33 -1.93
CA LYS A 121 -6.51 13.85 -3.31
C LYS A 121 -6.83 12.73 -4.31
N THR A 122 -6.26 11.55 -4.12
CA THR A 122 -6.45 10.40 -5.00
C THR A 122 -7.89 9.86 -4.90
N ILE A 123 -8.46 9.76 -3.70
CA ILE A 123 -9.87 9.40 -3.49
C ILE A 123 -10.80 10.33 -4.27
N ARG A 124 -10.60 11.66 -4.17
CA ARG A 124 -11.39 12.65 -4.91
C ARG A 124 -11.19 12.54 -6.42
N ALA A 125 -9.98 12.34 -6.89
CA ALA A 125 -9.67 12.21 -8.31
C ALA A 125 -10.37 11.00 -8.94
N HIS A 126 -10.43 9.87 -8.21
CA HIS A 126 -11.11 8.65 -8.63
C HIS A 126 -12.62 8.67 -8.33
N ARG A 127 -13.15 9.74 -7.69
CA ARG A 127 -14.58 9.89 -7.34
C ARG A 127 -15.13 8.68 -6.60
N LEU A 128 -14.34 8.14 -5.65
CA LEU A 128 -14.79 7.00 -4.85
C LEU A 128 -15.99 7.40 -3.99
N ASP A 129 -16.95 6.49 -3.87
CA ASP A 129 -18.02 6.65 -2.88
C ASP A 129 -17.47 6.47 -1.46
N HIS A 130 -18.31 6.71 -0.47
CA HIS A 130 -17.91 6.65 0.94
C HIS A 130 -17.38 5.27 1.36
N ARG A 131 -17.98 4.19 0.86
CA ARG A 131 -17.59 2.82 1.17
C ARG A 131 -16.23 2.48 0.57
N ASP A 132 -16.04 2.80 -0.70
CA ASP A 132 -14.80 2.56 -1.41
C ASP A 132 -13.67 3.47 -0.91
N ALA A 133 -13.98 4.71 -0.52
CA ALA A 133 -13.05 5.61 0.15
C ALA A 133 -12.58 5.05 1.50
N GLY A 134 -13.50 4.50 2.30
CA GLY A 134 -13.18 3.81 3.56
C GLY A 134 -12.27 2.59 3.33
N LEU A 135 -12.59 1.77 2.32
CA LEU A 135 -11.76 0.61 1.95
C LEU A 135 -10.36 1.03 1.48
N ALA A 136 -10.25 2.05 0.64
CA ALA A 136 -8.97 2.59 0.19
C ALA A 136 -8.13 3.13 1.35
N THR A 137 -8.79 3.79 2.30
CA THR A 137 -8.17 4.34 3.51
C THR A 137 -7.61 3.22 4.39
N GLU A 138 -8.42 2.20 4.69
CA GLU A 138 -7.98 1.04 5.49
C GLU A 138 -6.85 0.28 4.80
N LEU A 139 -6.96 0.01 3.50
CA LEU A 139 -5.91 -0.65 2.74
C LEU A 139 -4.59 0.13 2.75
N THR A 140 -4.66 1.46 2.64
CA THR A 140 -3.47 2.31 2.62
C THR A 140 -2.79 2.33 3.99
N TYR A 141 -3.50 2.79 5.01
CA TYR A 141 -2.91 2.97 6.34
C TYR A 141 -2.65 1.65 7.05
N GLY A 142 -3.54 0.66 6.89
CA GLY A 142 -3.35 -0.67 7.47
C GLY A 142 -2.14 -1.38 6.88
N THR A 143 -1.90 -1.24 5.57
CA THR A 143 -0.71 -1.79 4.92
C THR A 143 0.57 -1.11 5.41
N LEU A 144 0.60 0.22 5.50
CA LEU A 144 1.76 0.98 5.98
C LEU A 144 2.05 0.68 7.45
N ARG A 145 1.04 0.71 8.31
CA ARG A 145 1.17 0.49 9.75
C ARG A 145 1.73 -0.88 10.09
N ASN A 146 1.34 -1.91 9.34
CA ASN A 146 1.76 -3.28 9.60
C ASN A 146 2.82 -3.80 8.60
N GLN A 147 3.51 -2.91 7.89
CA GLN A 147 4.45 -3.28 6.84
C GLN A 147 5.53 -4.23 7.33
N GLY A 148 6.13 -3.98 8.50
CA GLY A 148 7.19 -4.81 9.06
C GLY A 148 6.74 -6.25 9.33
N THR A 149 5.55 -6.41 9.88
CA THR A 149 4.94 -7.73 10.13
C THR A 149 4.64 -8.46 8.83
N TYR A 150 4.06 -7.76 7.83
CA TYR A 150 3.79 -8.39 6.53
C TYR A 150 5.08 -8.78 5.81
N ASP A 151 6.14 -7.99 5.90
CA ASP A 151 7.44 -8.34 5.33
C ASP A 151 8.01 -9.60 5.97
N ALA A 152 7.86 -9.79 7.27
CA ALA A 152 8.29 -11.00 7.96
C ALA A 152 7.50 -12.25 7.51
N VAL A 153 6.18 -12.13 7.28
CA VAL A 153 5.35 -13.20 6.71
C VAL A 153 5.74 -13.49 5.27
N LEU A 154 5.81 -12.44 4.44
CA LEU A 154 6.12 -12.56 3.01
C LEU A 154 7.50 -13.15 2.76
N ALA A 155 8.49 -12.84 3.60
CA ALA A 155 9.84 -13.41 3.51
C ALA A 155 9.84 -14.93 3.71
N ARG A 156 8.88 -15.49 4.46
CA ARG A 156 8.71 -16.94 4.64
C ARG A 156 7.90 -17.60 3.52
N CYS A 157 7.10 -16.81 2.82
CA CYS A 157 6.25 -17.30 1.72
C CYS A 157 6.90 -17.15 0.35
N ALA A 158 7.84 -16.22 0.17
CA ALA A 158 8.50 -15.96 -1.11
C ALA A 158 9.74 -16.86 -1.28
N ASP A 159 9.97 -17.35 -2.50
CA ASP A 159 11.14 -18.15 -2.86
C ASP A 159 12.42 -17.33 -3.07
N ARG A 160 12.34 -16.01 -2.82
CA ARG A 160 13.45 -15.05 -3.00
C ARG A 160 13.41 -13.96 -1.95
N PRO A 161 14.55 -13.36 -1.60
CA PRO A 161 14.61 -12.24 -0.66
C PRO A 161 13.75 -11.07 -1.12
N LEU A 162 13.06 -10.38 -0.19
CA LEU A 162 12.13 -9.30 -0.50
C LEU A 162 12.79 -8.14 -1.25
N HIS A 163 14.07 -7.84 -0.97
CA HIS A 163 14.81 -6.79 -1.67
C HIS A 163 15.07 -7.06 -3.16
N LYS A 164 14.88 -8.33 -3.60
CA LYS A 164 14.93 -8.72 -5.01
C LYS A 164 13.55 -8.72 -5.69
N ILE A 165 12.51 -8.40 -4.95
CA ILE A 165 11.15 -8.24 -5.49
C ILE A 165 10.97 -6.77 -5.88
N GLY A 166 10.48 -6.51 -7.10
CA GLY A 166 10.23 -5.14 -7.54
C GLY A 166 9.20 -4.44 -6.64
N THR A 167 9.41 -3.15 -6.38
CA THR A 167 8.63 -2.32 -5.45
C THR A 167 7.12 -2.45 -5.66
N THR A 168 6.65 -2.33 -6.90
CA THR A 168 5.22 -2.43 -7.23
C THR A 168 4.63 -3.82 -6.93
N THR A 169 5.40 -4.89 -7.16
CA THR A 169 5.00 -6.26 -6.81
C THR A 169 4.91 -6.42 -5.29
N LEU A 170 5.88 -5.91 -4.56
CA LEU A 170 5.92 -5.99 -3.11
C LEU A 170 4.77 -5.21 -2.46
N ILE A 171 4.40 -4.04 -3.00
CA ILE A 171 3.22 -3.30 -2.55
C ILE A 171 1.96 -4.15 -2.67
N ILE A 172 1.74 -4.80 -3.82
CA ILE A 172 0.55 -5.66 -4.00
C ILE A 172 0.57 -6.86 -3.05
N LEU A 173 1.74 -7.44 -2.79
CA LEU A 173 1.88 -8.53 -1.81
C LEU A 173 1.55 -8.06 -0.39
N ARG A 174 2.03 -6.90 0.03
CA ARG A 174 1.71 -6.30 1.35
C ARG A 174 0.22 -5.99 1.49
N MET A 175 -0.40 -5.40 0.46
CA MET A 175 -1.85 -5.15 0.42
C MET A 175 -2.64 -6.46 0.48
N GLY A 176 -2.18 -7.50 -0.21
CA GLY A 176 -2.79 -8.83 -0.17
C GLY A 176 -2.66 -9.46 1.22
N ALA A 177 -1.50 -9.39 1.84
CA ALA A 177 -1.26 -9.87 3.20
C ALA A 177 -2.15 -9.14 4.21
N HIS A 178 -2.30 -7.81 4.10
CA HIS A 178 -3.21 -7.03 4.95
C HIS A 178 -4.65 -7.54 4.85
N GLN A 179 -5.15 -7.74 3.63
CA GLN A 179 -6.51 -8.24 3.41
C GLN A 179 -6.72 -9.65 3.99
N LEU A 180 -5.70 -10.52 3.90
CA LEU A 180 -5.77 -11.90 4.38
C LEU A 180 -5.65 -12.01 5.90
N LEU A 181 -4.83 -11.17 6.53
CA LEU A 181 -4.42 -11.34 7.92
C LEU A 181 -5.14 -10.39 8.90
N LYS A 182 -5.62 -9.23 8.44
CA LYS A 182 -6.21 -8.20 9.30
C LYS A 182 -7.62 -7.78 8.90
N MET A 183 -8.02 -8.04 7.65
CA MET A 183 -9.35 -7.66 7.18
C MET A 183 -10.27 -8.89 7.10
N ARG A 184 -11.59 -8.64 7.19
CA ARG A 184 -12.62 -9.69 7.01
C ARG A 184 -12.93 -9.93 5.54
N VAL A 185 -11.88 -10.12 4.72
CA VAL A 185 -12.02 -10.40 3.28
C VAL A 185 -11.81 -11.88 3.06
N PRO A 186 -12.74 -12.59 2.36
CA PRO A 186 -12.54 -13.98 2.01
C PRO A 186 -11.23 -14.18 1.21
N ALA A 187 -10.47 -15.20 1.54
CA ALA A 187 -9.15 -15.44 0.94
C ALA A 187 -9.19 -15.46 -0.59
N HIS A 188 -10.18 -16.15 -1.19
CA HIS A 188 -10.34 -16.21 -2.64
C HIS A 188 -10.57 -14.83 -3.27
N ALA A 189 -11.27 -13.92 -2.58
CA ALA A 189 -11.51 -12.57 -3.06
C ALA A 189 -10.24 -11.73 -2.97
N ALA A 190 -9.50 -11.78 -1.86
CA ALA A 190 -8.22 -11.09 -1.68
C ALA A 190 -7.20 -11.51 -2.75
N LEU A 191 -7.07 -12.83 -3.01
CA LEU A 191 -6.17 -13.35 -4.04
C LEU A 191 -6.57 -12.88 -5.44
N ASN A 192 -7.84 -13.04 -5.80
CA ASN A 192 -8.33 -12.66 -7.13
C ASN A 192 -8.15 -11.16 -7.41
N GLN A 193 -8.47 -10.31 -6.44
CA GLN A 193 -8.32 -8.86 -6.58
C GLN A 193 -6.85 -8.44 -6.65
N SER A 194 -5.97 -9.05 -5.87
CA SER A 194 -4.52 -8.79 -5.93
C SER A 194 -3.94 -9.18 -7.30
N VAL A 195 -4.36 -10.32 -7.85
CA VAL A 195 -3.95 -10.77 -9.19
C VAL A 195 -4.51 -9.85 -10.29
N SER A 196 -5.75 -9.40 -10.16
CA SER A 196 -6.36 -8.46 -11.12
C SER A 196 -5.62 -7.11 -11.10
N LEU A 197 -5.33 -6.58 -9.92
CA LEU A 197 -4.55 -5.36 -9.75
C LEU A 197 -3.14 -5.50 -10.35
N ALA A 198 -2.47 -6.63 -10.12
CA ALA A 198 -1.16 -6.90 -10.72
C ALA A 198 -1.22 -6.89 -12.25
N ARG A 199 -2.19 -7.57 -12.85
CA ARG A 199 -2.35 -7.63 -14.31
C ARG A 199 -2.60 -6.27 -14.93
N GLU A 200 -3.38 -5.44 -14.26
CA GLU A 200 -3.72 -4.11 -14.73
C GLU A 200 -2.55 -3.13 -14.61
N ARG A 201 -1.80 -3.16 -13.49
CA ARG A 201 -0.83 -2.13 -13.15
C ARG A 201 0.63 -2.48 -13.45
N ILE A 202 0.97 -3.76 -13.44
CA ILE A 202 2.34 -4.23 -13.69
C ILE A 202 2.43 -5.33 -14.76
N GLY A 203 1.30 -5.75 -15.30
CA GLY A 203 1.24 -6.76 -16.35
C GLY A 203 1.07 -8.20 -15.82
N SER A 204 0.94 -9.15 -16.76
CA SER A 204 0.67 -10.54 -16.44
C SER A 204 1.85 -11.31 -15.85
N GLY A 205 3.09 -10.85 -16.09
CA GLY A 205 4.31 -11.55 -15.65
C GLY A 205 4.33 -11.86 -14.15
N PRO A 206 4.19 -10.88 -13.25
CA PRO A 206 4.25 -11.10 -11.81
C PRO A 206 3.01 -11.77 -11.22
N SER A 207 1.90 -11.84 -11.95
CA SER A 207 0.60 -12.28 -11.39
C SER A 207 0.62 -13.72 -10.87
N GLY A 208 1.35 -14.63 -11.53
CA GLY A 208 1.52 -16.00 -11.07
C GLY A 208 2.31 -16.09 -9.76
N PHE A 209 3.37 -15.31 -9.64
CA PHE A 209 4.18 -15.21 -8.42
C PHE A 209 3.37 -14.62 -7.25
N ILE A 210 2.64 -13.52 -7.49
CA ILE A 210 1.77 -12.90 -6.48
C ILE A 210 0.73 -13.90 -5.98
N ASN A 211 0.07 -14.62 -6.89
CA ASN A 211 -0.91 -15.63 -6.52
C ASN A 211 -0.29 -16.75 -5.67
N ALA A 212 0.88 -17.25 -6.04
CA ALA A 212 1.56 -18.32 -5.31
C ALA A 212 1.96 -17.86 -3.89
N VAL A 213 2.53 -16.68 -3.75
CA VAL A 213 2.94 -16.13 -2.43
C VAL A 213 1.72 -15.88 -1.55
N LEU A 214 0.70 -15.19 -2.05
CA LEU A 214 -0.52 -14.91 -1.25
C LEU A 214 -1.30 -16.17 -0.91
N ARG A 215 -1.26 -17.20 -1.75
CA ARG A 215 -1.84 -18.50 -1.41
C ARG A 215 -1.14 -19.12 -0.19
N ARG A 216 0.21 -19.09 -0.16
CA ARG A 216 0.96 -19.54 1.02
C ARG A 216 0.63 -18.71 2.27
N VAL A 217 0.47 -17.40 2.12
CA VAL A 217 0.02 -16.54 3.23
C VAL A 217 -1.34 -17.00 3.77
N SER A 218 -2.27 -17.37 2.89
CA SER A 218 -3.63 -17.80 3.27
C SER A 218 -3.72 -19.21 3.85
N GLU A 219 -2.63 -19.98 3.88
CA GLU A 219 -2.60 -21.34 4.45
C GLU A 219 -2.56 -21.35 5.99
N ARG A 220 -2.32 -20.18 6.60
CA ARG A 220 -2.28 -20.00 8.05
C ARG A 220 -3.07 -18.79 8.47
N THR A 221 -3.58 -18.82 9.70
CA THR A 221 -4.19 -17.66 10.36
C THR A 221 -3.16 -16.60 10.71
N ALA A 222 -3.62 -15.40 11.08
CA ALA A 222 -2.73 -14.33 11.53
C ALA A 222 -1.95 -14.75 12.78
N ASP A 223 -2.62 -15.40 13.74
CA ASP A 223 -2.02 -15.82 15.00
C ASP A 223 -0.94 -16.89 14.77
N GLU A 224 -1.20 -17.91 13.94
CA GLU A 224 -0.20 -18.92 13.57
C GLU A 224 1.03 -18.31 12.88
N TRP A 225 0.83 -17.28 12.03
CA TRP A 225 1.95 -16.54 11.45
C TRP A 225 2.75 -15.77 12.48
N PHE A 226 2.07 -15.11 13.43
CA PHE A 226 2.73 -14.34 14.48
C PHE A 226 3.54 -15.25 15.40
N GLU A 227 2.99 -16.36 15.85
CA GLU A 227 3.71 -17.38 16.63
C GLU A 227 4.98 -17.88 15.91
N LEU A 228 4.85 -18.16 14.61
CA LEU A 228 5.97 -18.64 13.78
C LEU A 228 7.05 -17.58 13.59
N ILE A 229 6.68 -16.29 13.50
CA ILE A 229 7.62 -15.18 13.40
C ILE A 229 8.30 -14.96 14.74
N GLU A 230 7.56 -14.98 15.83
CA GLU A 230 8.09 -14.81 17.19
C GLU A 230 9.07 -15.91 17.55
N ALA A 231 8.74 -17.16 17.24
CA ALA A 231 9.63 -18.29 17.47
C ALA A 231 10.97 -18.21 16.70
N GLY A 232 10.96 -17.56 15.54
CA GLY A 232 12.15 -17.36 14.71
C GLY A 232 12.92 -16.07 14.98
N SER A 233 12.50 -15.26 15.96
CA SER A 233 13.14 -13.98 16.31
C SER A 233 14.43 -14.21 17.09
N LYS A 234 15.46 -13.38 16.84
CA LYS A 234 16.78 -13.50 17.47
C LYS A 234 16.77 -13.11 18.94
N ASP A 235 15.99 -12.10 19.27
CA ASP A 235 15.88 -11.56 20.62
C ASP A 235 14.47 -10.99 20.87
N GLU A 236 14.23 -10.59 22.11
CA GLU A 236 12.95 -9.99 22.54
C GLU A 236 12.62 -8.69 21.78
N THR A 237 13.63 -7.88 21.45
CA THR A 237 13.46 -6.62 20.75
C THR A 237 12.98 -6.85 19.31
N GLU A 238 13.57 -7.82 18.62
CA GLU A 238 13.15 -8.21 17.28
C GLU A 238 11.74 -8.82 17.31
N ARG A 239 11.46 -9.69 18.28
CA ARG A 239 10.12 -10.28 18.49
C ARG A 239 9.06 -9.21 18.69
N MET A 240 9.31 -8.25 19.58
CA MET A 240 8.43 -7.13 19.84
C MET A 240 8.27 -6.24 18.60
N GLY A 241 9.35 -5.99 17.88
CA GLY A 241 9.34 -5.25 16.62
C GLY A 241 8.42 -5.88 15.57
N PHE A 242 8.44 -7.19 15.40
CA PHE A 242 7.54 -7.89 14.48
C PHE A 242 6.08 -7.88 14.98
N ALA A 243 5.86 -8.15 16.26
CA ALA A 243 4.52 -8.17 16.84
C ALA A 243 3.81 -6.82 16.73
N THR A 244 4.56 -5.72 16.83
CA THR A 244 4.03 -4.36 16.82
C THR A 244 4.35 -3.58 15.54
N SER A 245 5.00 -4.20 14.54
CA SER A 245 5.42 -3.56 13.28
C SER A 245 6.35 -2.36 13.47
N HIS A 246 7.19 -2.38 14.51
CA HIS A 246 8.21 -1.36 14.74
C HIS A 246 9.61 -1.91 14.42
N PRO A 247 10.45 -1.15 13.71
CA PRO A 247 11.86 -1.52 13.55
C PRO A 247 12.56 -1.70 14.90
N ALA A 248 13.43 -2.70 15.02
CA ALA A 248 14.10 -3.01 16.29
C ALA A 248 14.85 -1.81 16.91
N TRP A 249 15.37 -0.90 16.08
CA TRP A 249 16.01 0.32 16.57
C TRP A 249 15.01 1.28 17.24
N ILE A 250 13.78 1.39 16.74
CA ILE A 250 12.70 2.17 17.36
C ILE A 250 12.34 1.56 18.72
N VAL A 251 12.18 0.24 18.78
CA VAL A 251 11.88 -0.45 20.05
C VAL A 251 12.94 -0.13 21.10
N ARG A 252 14.24 -0.20 20.71
CA ARG A 252 15.34 0.16 21.62
C ARG A 252 15.31 1.62 22.04
N ALA A 253 15.12 2.53 21.09
CA ALA A 253 15.08 3.97 21.39
C ALA A 253 13.94 4.33 22.34
N MET A 254 12.74 3.78 22.12
CA MET A 254 11.59 4.02 22.99
C MET A 254 11.77 3.40 24.38
N ARG A 255 12.36 2.20 24.49
CA ARG A 255 12.67 1.59 25.78
C ARG A 255 13.69 2.44 26.57
N GLN A 256 14.71 2.97 25.90
CA GLN A 256 15.67 3.89 26.52
C GLN A 256 15.01 5.22 26.95
N ALA A 257 14.10 5.75 26.14
CA ALA A 257 13.36 6.96 26.50
C ALA A 257 12.49 6.75 27.76
N LEU A 258 11.77 5.62 27.86
CA LEU A 258 11.01 5.29 29.08
C LEU A 258 11.93 5.30 30.31
N ALA A 259 13.06 4.59 30.25
CA ALA A 259 14.01 4.53 31.36
C ALA A 259 14.60 5.92 31.70
N ALA A 260 14.95 6.74 30.71
CA ALA A 260 15.49 8.09 30.90
C ALA A 260 14.48 9.04 31.57
N HIS A 261 13.17 8.79 31.40
CA HIS A 261 12.10 9.56 32.04
C HIS A 261 11.56 8.91 33.34
N GLY A 262 12.28 7.94 33.89
CA GLY A 262 11.91 7.29 35.14
C GLY A 262 10.68 6.38 35.03
N ARG A 263 10.30 5.96 33.82
CA ARG A 263 9.20 5.01 33.58
C ARG A 263 9.75 3.59 33.56
N ASP A 264 8.87 2.62 33.82
CA ASP A 264 9.23 1.21 33.69
C ASP A 264 9.52 0.85 32.23
N PRO A 265 10.74 0.34 31.89
CA PRO A 265 11.04 -0.12 30.55
C PRO A 265 10.12 -1.26 30.03
N GLN A 266 9.41 -1.94 30.91
CA GLN A 266 8.42 -2.98 30.54
C GLN A 266 7.16 -2.39 29.91
N GLU A 267 6.87 -1.10 30.12
CA GLU A 267 5.77 -0.40 29.46
C GLU A 267 5.93 -0.31 27.93
N ILE A 268 7.11 -0.68 27.41
CA ILE A 268 7.42 -0.61 25.97
C ILE A 268 6.37 -1.30 25.09
N ARG A 269 5.83 -2.46 25.51
CA ARG A 269 4.81 -3.18 24.72
C ARG A 269 3.56 -2.35 24.59
N ALA A 270 3.04 -1.84 25.70
CA ALA A 270 1.83 -1.00 25.71
C ALA A 270 2.01 0.29 24.89
N LEU A 271 3.20 0.90 24.96
CA LEU A 271 3.54 2.08 24.16
C LEU A 271 3.52 1.79 22.65
N LEU A 272 4.12 0.68 22.23
CA LEU A 272 4.18 0.30 20.81
C LEU A 272 2.79 -0.13 20.29
N GLU A 273 1.98 -0.77 21.11
CA GLU A 273 0.60 -1.11 20.76
C GLU A 273 -0.26 0.15 20.63
N ALA A 274 -0.10 1.12 21.54
CA ALA A 274 -0.78 2.41 21.48
C ALA A 274 -0.43 3.20 20.20
N ASN A 275 0.82 3.13 19.73
CA ASN A 275 1.22 3.76 18.46
C ASN A 275 0.49 3.18 17.24
N ASN A 276 -0.03 1.96 17.33
CA ASN A 276 -0.75 1.30 16.25
C ASN A 276 -2.27 1.51 16.31
N VAL A 277 -2.77 2.13 17.36
CA VAL A 277 -4.19 2.49 17.43
C VAL A 277 -4.49 3.56 16.39
N SER A 278 -5.59 3.39 15.66
CA SER A 278 -6.03 4.40 14.70
C SER A 278 -6.39 5.68 15.46
N PRO A 279 -5.84 6.84 15.06
CA PRO A 279 -6.16 8.08 15.74
C PRO A 279 -7.64 8.42 15.55
N VAL A 280 -8.27 8.88 16.61
CA VAL A 280 -9.57 9.54 16.54
C VAL A 280 -9.35 10.97 16.07
N VAL A 281 -10.22 11.47 15.21
CA VAL A 281 -10.12 12.86 14.75
C VAL A 281 -10.48 13.78 15.89
N ASN A 282 -9.60 14.74 16.18
CA ASN A 282 -9.87 15.79 17.14
C ASN A 282 -10.36 17.04 16.40
N LEU A 283 -11.50 17.56 16.80
CA LEU A 283 -12.09 18.79 16.32
C LEU A 283 -11.93 19.86 17.39
N VAL A 284 -11.65 21.08 16.98
CA VAL A 284 -11.58 22.25 17.85
C VAL A 284 -12.40 23.38 17.23
N ALA A 285 -13.34 23.93 17.97
CA ALA A 285 -14.05 25.13 17.56
C ALA A 285 -13.15 26.35 17.70
N LEU A 286 -13.13 27.21 16.68
CA LEU A 286 -12.38 28.46 16.76
C LEU A 286 -13.12 29.44 17.69
N PRO A 287 -12.47 29.93 18.76
CA PRO A 287 -13.11 30.83 19.75
C PRO A 287 -13.74 32.07 19.10
N GLY A 288 -15.01 32.32 19.41
CA GLY A 288 -15.76 33.45 18.89
C GLY A 288 -16.20 33.35 17.42
N VAL A 289 -15.90 32.24 16.73
CA VAL A 289 -16.21 32.06 15.30
C VAL A 289 -17.08 30.83 15.07
N GLY A 290 -16.84 29.73 15.80
CA GLY A 290 -17.56 28.48 15.62
C GLY A 290 -17.91 27.81 16.95
N ASP A 291 -18.73 26.78 16.86
CA ASP A 291 -19.07 25.87 17.97
C ASP A 291 -19.07 24.41 17.48
N LEU A 292 -19.18 23.47 18.39
CA LEU A 292 -19.14 22.03 18.12
C LEU A 292 -20.51 21.37 17.99
N ARG A 293 -21.61 22.13 18.05
CA ARG A 293 -22.99 21.57 18.05
C ARG A 293 -23.25 20.66 16.85
N GLU A 294 -22.91 21.12 15.65
CA GLU A 294 -23.07 20.31 14.45
C GLU A 294 -22.27 19.00 14.53
N ALA A 295 -21.05 19.04 15.04
CA ALA A 295 -20.22 17.85 15.20
C ALA A 295 -20.79 16.88 16.24
N GLU A 296 -21.30 17.41 17.37
CA GLU A 296 -21.92 16.65 18.44
C GLU A 296 -23.22 15.99 17.98
N GLU A 297 -24.09 16.70 17.24
CA GLU A 297 -25.29 16.16 16.61
C GLU A 297 -24.97 15.02 15.62
N ASN A 298 -23.78 15.06 15.02
CA ASN A 298 -23.26 14.02 14.13
C ASN A 298 -22.36 12.99 14.84
N GLY A 299 -22.42 12.91 16.17
CA GLY A 299 -21.78 11.86 16.95
C GLY A 299 -20.38 12.17 17.46
N ALA A 300 -19.95 13.44 17.45
CA ALA A 300 -18.75 13.83 18.17
C ALA A 300 -18.98 13.78 19.69
N VAL A 301 -17.94 13.44 20.43
CA VAL A 301 -17.94 13.40 21.89
C VAL A 301 -17.03 14.50 22.41
N PRO A 302 -17.42 15.27 23.45
CA PRO A 302 -16.56 16.30 24.02
C PRO A 302 -15.16 15.76 24.35
N GLY A 303 -14.14 16.57 24.05
CA GLY A 303 -12.75 16.23 24.37
C GLY A 303 -12.45 16.49 25.83
N GLU A 304 -11.69 15.59 26.46
CA GLU A 304 -11.36 15.71 27.89
C GLU A 304 -10.17 16.63 28.18
N LEU A 305 -9.27 16.79 27.21
CA LEU A 305 -7.97 17.47 27.43
C LEU A 305 -7.98 18.95 27.07
N VAL A 306 -8.83 19.35 26.15
CA VAL A 306 -8.88 20.73 25.64
C VAL A 306 -10.32 21.21 25.62
N GLU A 307 -10.58 22.33 26.32
CA GLU A 307 -11.89 22.97 26.28
C GLU A 307 -12.24 23.42 24.86
N GLY A 308 -13.48 23.22 24.43
CA GLY A 308 -13.90 23.53 23.06
C GLY A 308 -13.37 22.53 22.02
N SER A 309 -12.94 21.33 22.45
CA SER A 309 -12.60 20.23 21.56
C SER A 309 -13.62 19.09 21.59
N ALA A 310 -13.66 18.31 20.52
CA ALA A 310 -14.46 17.09 20.44
C ALA A 310 -13.71 15.99 19.70
N LEU A 311 -14.00 14.74 20.04
CA LEU A 311 -13.51 13.54 19.37
C LEU A 311 -14.56 13.08 18.36
N TYR A 312 -14.21 12.99 17.11
CA TYR A 312 -15.11 12.60 16.02
C TYR A 312 -14.68 11.29 15.37
N SER A 313 -15.55 10.29 15.44
CA SER A 313 -15.32 8.97 14.84
C SER A 313 -16.40 8.57 13.83
N ALA A 314 -17.40 9.41 13.59
CA ALA A 314 -18.60 9.06 12.87
C ALA A 314 -18.53 9.18 11.34
N GLY A 315 -17.34 9.43 10.74
CA GLY A 315 -17.21 9.38 9.28
C GLY A 315 -16.47 10.53 8.62
N ASP A 316 -16.95 10.97 7.46
CA ASP A 316 -16.29 11.97 6.62
C ASP A 316 -16.49 13.39 7.16
N LEU A 317 -15.39 14.01 7.60
CA LEU A 317 -15.36 15.40 8.07
C LEU A 317 -15.88 16.41 7.05
N ALA A 318 -15.75 16.13 5.76
CA ALA A 318 -16.23 17.02 4.71
C ALA A 318 -17.76 17.14 4.67
N ARG A 319 -18.49 16.34 5.47
CA ARG A 319 -19.95 16.47 5.66
C ARG A 319 -20.31 17.55 6.65
N LEU A 320 -19.42 17.89 7.57
CA LEU A 320 -19.65 18.96 8.52
C LEU A 320 -19.46 20.31 7.83
N GLU A 321 -20.47 21.15 7.86
CA GLU A 321 -20.44 22.47 7.25
C GLU A 321 -19.45 23.38 7.99
N SER A 322 -19.43 23.32 9.30
CA SER A 322 -18.50 24.03 10.17
C SER A 322 -17.02 23.72 9.85
N VAL A 323 -16.71 22.46 9.47
CA VAL A 323 -15.37 22.08 9.01
C VAL A 323 -15.09 22.61 7.61
N ARG A 324 -16.06 22.60 6.71
CA ARG A 324 -15.93 23.15 5.34
C ARG A 324 -15.75 24.66 5.34
N GLU A 325 -16.44 25.35 6.21
CA GLU A 325 -16.31 26.80 6.42
C GLU A 325 -15.06 27.19 7.22
N GLY A 326 -14.42 26.21 7.88
CA GLY A 326 -13.22 26.41 8.66
C GLY A 326 -13.46 27.06 10.04
N THR A 327 -14.70 27.07 10.52
CA THR A 327 -15.08 27.51 11.88
C THR A 327 -14.76 26.46 12.94
N VAL A 328 -14.70 25.17 12.50
CA VAL A 328 -14.18 24.02 13.27
C VAL A 328 -13.01 23.41 12.50
N ARG A 329 -11.98 23.03 13.20
CA ARG A 329 -10.74 22.46 12.65
C ARG A 329 -10.34 21.17 13.34
#